data_cf81463a19322a02f04864a78753ec02
#
_entry.id   cf81463a19322a02f04864a78753ec02
#
_cell.length_a   1.000
_cell.length_b   1.000
_cell.length_c   1.000
_cell.angle_alpha   90.00
_cell.angle_beta   90.00
_cell.angle_gamma   90.00
#
_symmetry.space_group_name_H-M   'P 1'
#
loop_
_entity.id
_entity.type
_entity.pdbx_description
1 polymer ?
#
loop_
_entity_poly.entity_id
_entity_poly.type
_entity_poly.pdbx_seq_one_letter_code
_entity_poly.pdbx_strand_id
1 'polypeptide(L)'
;MTADELARAVDRLVDHIGQWTPSRWTASTATPGAVSRADTVHALAQRLADLEASATGRQERPVPRLDNDLVLPDQIRVTARDLLAARPADPVLAAAFDAVADARRALS
;
A
#
# COMPACT_ATOMS: atom_id res chain seq x y z
N MET A 1 -3.17 6.59 17.08
CA MET A 1 -2.44 6.41 15.78
C MET A 1 -1.96 7.76 15.30
N THR A 2 -0.68 7.87 15.01
CA THR A 2 -0.09 9.12 14.51
C THR A 2 0.36 8.97 13.07
N ALA A 3 0.48 10.12 12.37
CA ALA A 3 1.02 10.14 11.02
C ALA A 3 2.45 9.56 10.97
N ASP A 4 3.27 9.81 11.99
CA ASP A 4 4.63 9.29 12.06
C ASP A 4 4.66 7.76 12.18
N GLU A 5 3.72 7.17 12.93
CA GLU A 5 3.62 5.72 13.04
C GLU A 5 3.25 5.09 11.71
N LEU A 6 2.32 5.69 10.98
CA LEU A 6 1.95 5.23 9.64
C LEU A 6 3.13 5.36 8.68
N ALA A 7 3.81 6.51 8.68
CA ALA A 7 4.97 6.75 7.81
C ALA A 7 6.06 5.69 8.04
N ARG A 8 6.35 5.36 9.30
CA ARG A 8 7.34 4.33 9.61
C ARG A 8 6.92 2.94 9.15
N ALA A 9 5.64 2.60 9.30
CA ALA A 9 5.12 1.32 8.83
C ALA A 9 5.25 1.19 7.31
N VAL A 10 4.93 2.26 6.58
CA VAL A 10 5.09 2.32 5.12
C VAL A 10 6.56 2.19 4.74
N ASP A 11 7.46 2.92 5.39
CA ASP A 11 8.89 2.87 5.08
C ASP A 11 9.46 1.46 5.28
N ARG A 12 9.08 0.79 6.37
CA ARG A 12 9.52 -0.59 6.61
C ARG A 12 9.02 -1.55 5.54
N LEU A 13 7.77 -1.40 5.12
CA LEU A 13 7.22 -2.23 4.05
C LEU A 13 7.95 -1.99 2.75
N VAL A 14 8.13 -0.73 2.36
CA VAL A 14 8.79 -0.36 1.11
C VAL A 14 10.24 -0.85 1.07
N ASP A 15 10.97 -0.73 2.18
CA ASP A 15 12.34 -1.24 2.27
C ASP A 15 12.37 -2.77 2.08
N HIS A 16 11.40 -3.46 2.65
CA HIS A 16 11.31 -4.92 2.54
C HIS A 16 11.02 -5.36 1.11
N ILE A 17 10.00 -4.81 0.48
CA ILE A 17 9.57 -5.22 -0.87
C ILE A 17 10.46 -4.64 -1.96
N GLY A 18 11.16 -3.55 -1.70
CA GLY A 18 12.05 -2.91 -2.68
C GLY A 18 13.24 -3.77 -3.11
N GLN A 19 13.54 -4.83 -2.36
CA GLN A 19 14.64 -5.74 -2.64
C GLN A 19 14.20 -6.99 -3.39
N TRP A 20 12.91 -7.15 -3.66
CA TRP A 20 12.40 -8.37 -4.28
C TRP A 20 12.81 -8.47 -5.75
N THR A 21 13.14 -9.70 -6.15
CA THR A 21 13.36 -10.05 -7.55
C THR A 21 12.03 -10.13 -8.31
N PRO A 22 12.03 -10.03 -9.66
CA PRO A 22 10.80 -10.20 -10.44
C PRO A 22 10.05 -11.50 -10.14
N SER A 23 10.78 -12.61 -9.95
CA SER A 23 10.15 -13.90 -9.65
C SER A 23 9.44 -13.89 -8.29
N ARG A 24 9.98 -13.17 -7.31
CA ARG A 24 9.32 -13.03 -6.01
C ARG A 24 8.02 -12.23 -6.11
N TRP A 25 8.01 -11.20 -6.95
CA TRP A 25 6.81 -10.40 -7.17
C TRP A 25 5.66 -11.21 -7.76
N THR A 26 5.95 -12.15 -8.66
CA THR A 26 4.94 -12.98 -9.31
C THR A 26 4.51 -14.20 -8.48
N ALA A 27 5.24 -14.50 -7.41
CA ALA A 27 4.91 -15.62 -6.55
C ALA A 27 3.59 -15.37 -5.79
N SER A 28 2.87 -16.45 -5.52
CA SER A 28 1.61 -16.38 -4.78
C SER A 28 1.84 -16.06 -3.31
N THR A 29 0.85 -15.39 -2.71
CA THR A 29 0.81 -15.16 -1.26
C THR A 29 0.36 -16.46 -0.57
N ALA A 30 0.54 -16.50 0.75
CA ALA A 30 0.06 -17.62 1.56
C ALA A 30 -1.46 -17.62 1.78
N THR A 31 -2.16 -16.60 1.28
CA THR A 31 -3.60 -16.43 1.47
C THR A 31 -4.39 -17.40 0.59
N PRO A 32 -5.44 -18.06 1.12
CA PRO A 32 -6.34 -18.86 0.28
C PRO A 32 -6.95 -18.04 -0.84
N GLY A 33 -7.04 -18.62 -2.05
CA GLY A 33 -7.48 -17.91 -3.24
C GLY A 33 -6.35 -17.25 -4.01
N ALA A 34 -5.14 -17.52 -3.63
CA ALA A 34 -3.83 -17.23 -4.23
C ALA A 34 -3.80 -16.09 -5.24
N VAL A 35 -3.64 -14.86 -4.75
CA VAL A 35 -3.21 -13.73 -5.56
C VAL A 35 -1.68 -13.62 -5.51
N SER A 36 -1.08 -12.99 -6.51
CA SER A 36 0.37 -12.75 -6.49
C SER A 36 0.73 -11.69 -5.44
N ARG A 37 2.01 -11.68 -5.05
CA ARG A 37 2.51 -10.60 -4.19
C ARG A 37 2.34 -9.24 -4.85
N ALA A 38 2.56 -9.15 -6.15
CA ALA A 38 2.35 -7.92 -6.90
C ALA A 38 0.91 -7.43 -6.80
N ASP A 39 -0.07 -8.32 -6.94
CA ASP A 39 -1.49 -7.96 -6.81
C ASP A 39 -1.80 -7.45 -5.40
N THR A 40 -1.24 -8.07 -4.37
CA THR A 40 -1.44 -7.65 -2.99
C THR A 40 -0.90 -6.25 -2.74
N VAL A 41 0.30 -5.97 -3.24
CA VAL A 41 0.91 -4.63 -3.09
C VAL A 41 0.13 -3.58 -3.88
N HIS A 42 -0.30 -3.91 -5.10
CA HIS A 42 -1.13 -2.99 -5.89
C HIS A 42 -2.46 -2.70 -5.17
N ALA A 43 -3.09 -3.70 -4.60
CA ALA A 43 -4.32 -3.52 -3.84
C ALA A 43 -4.11 -2.59 -2.63
N LEU A 44 -2.95 -2.67 -1.97
CA LEU A 44 -2.61 -1.74 -0.90
C LEU A 44 -2.47 -0.31 -1.43
N ALA A 45 -1.77 -0.10 -2.54
CA ALA A 45 -1.66 1.22 -3.16
C ALA A 45 -3.04 1.79 -3.49
N GLN A 46 -3.92 0.97 -4.03
CA GLN A 46 -5.30 1.37 -4.33
C GLN A 46 -6.06 1.75 -3.06
N ARG A 47 -5.90 0.97 -1.98
CA ARG A 47 -6.56 1.26 -0.71
C ARG A 47 -6.10 2.59 -0.12
N LEU A 48 -4.80 2.87 -0.17
CA LEU A 48 -4.25 4.14 0.32
C LEU A 48 -4.75 5.33 -0.52
N ALA A 49 -4.84 5.16 -1.83
CA ALA A 49 -5.38 6.19 -2.73
C ALA A 49 -6.88 6.45 -2.45
N ASP A 50 -7.65 5.39 -2.20
CA ASP A 50 -9.07 5.50 -1.87
C ASP A 50 -9.29 6.21 -0.53
N LEU A 51 -8.45 5.94 0.46
CA LEU A 51 -8.51 6.63 1.76
C LEU A 51 -8.19 8.12 1.62
N GLU A 52 -7.23 8.46 0.78
CA GLU A 52 -6.89 9.86 0.49
C GLU A 52 -8.06 10.58 -0.19
N ALA A 53 -8.67 9.94 -1.18
CA ALA A 53 -9.83 10.50 -1.87
C ALA A 53 -10.98 10.75 -0.89
N SER A 54 -11.26 9.79 -0.01
CA SER A 54 -12.28 9.93 1.03
C SER A 54 -11.96 11.10 1.98
N ALA A 55 -10.70 11.22 2.41
CA ALA A 55 -10.28 12.28 3.33
C ALA A 55 -10.37 13.68 2.73
N THR A 56 -10.23 13.80 1.41
CA THR A 56 -10.25 15.09 0.70
C THR A 56 -11.57 15.37 -0.01
N GLY A 57 -12.53 14.44 0.04
CA GLY A 57 -13.81 14.59 -0.64
C GLY A 57 -13.70 14.44 -2.16
N ARG A 58 -12.63 13.86 -2.67
CA ARG A 58 -12.45 13.62 -4.10
C ARG A 58 -13.01 12.26 -4.49
N GLN A 59 -13.29 12.13 -5.78
CA GLN A 59 -13.72 10.84 -6.34
C GLN A 59 -12.54 9.86 -6.37
N GLU A 60 -12.80 8.61 -6.01
CA GLU A 60 -11.81 7.55 -6.12
C GLU A 60 -11.39 7.35 -7.57
N ARG A 61 -10.11 7.10 -7.80
CA ARG A 61 -9.54 6.82 -9.13
C ARG A 61 -8.70 5.56 -9.07
N PRO A 62 -8.71 4.75 -10.14
CA PRO A 62 -7.83 3.58 -10.20
C PRO A 62 -6.35 3.99 -10.16
N VAL A 63 -5.58 3.31 -9.33
CA VAL A 63 -4.12 3.36 -9.41
C VAL A 63 -3.71 2.50 -10.62
N PRO A 64 -2.95 3.05 -11.59
CA PRO A 64 -2.58 2.27 -12.78
C PRO A 64 -1.85 0.99 -12.42
N ARG A 65 -2.26 -0.12 -13.03
CA ARG A 65 -1.54 -1.38 -12.94
C ARG A 65 -0.53 -1.43 -14.08
N LEU A 66 0.74 -1.21 -13.75
CA LEU A 66 1.81 -1.14 -14.74
C LEU A 66 2.42 -2.53 -14.96
N ASP A 67 3.02 -2.74 -16.14
CA ASP A 67 3.61 -4.03 -16.50
C ASP A 67 4.85 -4.38 -15.68
N ASN A 68 5.56 -3.35 -15.17
CA ASN A 68 6.77 -3.55 -14.39
C ASN A 68 6.45 -3.51 -12.90
N ASP A 69 6.48 -4.68 -12.24
CA ASP A 69 6.19 -4.79 -10.81
C ASP A 69 7.21 -4.04 -9.93
N LEU A 70 8.38 -3.72 -10.45
CA LEU A 70 9.41 -2.99 -9.70
C LEU A 70 9.02 -1.54 -9.40
N VAL A 71 7.95 -1.02 -10.03
CA VAL A 71 7.41 0.32 -9.73
C VAL A 71 6.46 0.31 -8.52
N LEU A 72 6.02 -0.86 -8.06
CA LEU A 72 5.04 -0.96 -6.99
C LEU A 72 5.50 -0.31 -5.67
N PRO A 73 6.76 -0.46 -5.22
CA PRO A 73 7.23 0.27 -4.04
C PRO A 73 7.05 1.79 -4.16
N ASP A 74 7.32 2.35 -5.32
CA ASP A 74 7.12 3.79 -5.55
C ASP A 74 5.65 4.17 -5.53
N GLN A 75 4.77 3.33 -6.07
CA GLN A 75 3.32 3.57 -5.99
C GLN A 75 2.83 3.59 -4.54
N ILE A 76 3.35 2.70 -3.69
CA ILE A 76 3.05 2.74 -2.26
C ILE A 76 3.53 4.06 -1.63
N ARG A 77 4.76 4.48 -1.93
CA ARG A 77 5.29 5.74 -1.41
C ARG A 77 4.44 6.93 -1.81
N VAL A 78 4.08 7.03 -3.08
CA VAL A 78 3.31 8.16 -3.60
C VAL A 78 1.93 8.21 -2.96
N THR A 79 1.21 7.09 -2.94
CA THR A 79 -0.14 7.05 -2.37
C THR A 79 -0.14 7.31 -0.87
N ALA A 80 0.86 6.79 -0.14
CA ALA A 80 1.00 7.05 1.29
C ALA A 80 1.35 8.51 1.56
N ARG A 81 2.24 9.09 0.77
CA ARG A 81 2.64 10.49 0.91
C ARG A 81 1.46 11.43 0.65
N ASP A 82 0.67 11.15 -0.38
CA ASP A 82 -0.52 11.94 -0.69
C ASP A 82 -1.55 11.85 0.45
N LEU A 83 -1.74 10.65 1.01
CA LEU A 83 -2.63 10.47 2.15
C LEU A 83 -2.17 11.29 3.35
N LEU A 84 -0.89 11.21 3.69
CA LEU A 84 -0.34 11.96 4.83
C LEU A 84 -0.42 13.47 4.61
N ALA A 85 -0.21 13.93 3.39
CA ALA A 85 -0.33 15.35 3.04
C ALA A 85 -1.76 15.88 3.20
N ALA A 86 -2.74 15.01 3.07
CA ALA A 86 -4.15 15.36 3.27
C ALA A 86 -4.51 15.58 4.75
N ARG A 87 -3.60 15.28 5.68
CA ARG A 87 -3.81 15.39 7.14
C ARG A 87 -5.10 14.72 7.59
N PRO A 88 -5.25 13.41 7.34
CA PRO A 88 -6.49 12.72 7.61
C PRO A 88 -6.77 12.60 9.10
N ALA A 89 -8.05 12.45 9.45
CA ALA A 89 -8.47 12.19 10.82
C ALA A 89 -7.95 10.84 11.32
N ASP A 90 -7.88 10.67 12.64
CA ASP A 90 -7.38 9.44 13.27
C ASP A 90 -8.00 8.15 12.75
N PRO A 91 -9.33 8.06 12.51
CA PRO A 91 -9.90 6.83 11.96
C PRO A 91 -9.35 6.47 10.58
N VAL A 92 -9.04 7.45 9.74
CA VAL A 92 -8.45 7.21 8.43
C VAL A 92 -7.00 6.74 8.56
N LEU A 93 -6.22 7.35 9.46
CA LEU A 93 -4.86 6.91 9.76
C LEU A 93 -4.84 5.47 10.27
N ALA A 94 -5.78 5.12 11.17
CA ALA A 94 -5.90 3.77 11.69
C ALA A 94 -6.24 2.76 10.58
N ALA A 95 -7.17 3.11 9.69
CA ALA A 95 -7.54 2.25 8.57
C ALA A 95 -6.35 2.03 7.62
N ALA A 96 -5.57 3.07 7.35
CA ALA A 96 -4.37 2.96 6.52
C ALA A 96 -3.31 2.08 7.19
N PHE A 97 -3.08 2.26 8.48
CA PHE A 97 -2.12 1.43 9.23
C PHE A 97 -2.54 -0.04 9.19
N ASP A 98 -3.83 -0.32 9.41
CA ASP A 98 -4.34 -1.69 9.36
C ASP A 98 -4.16 -2.30 7.97
N ALA A 99 -4.39 -1.53 6.91
CA ALA A 99 -4.18 -1.98 5.53
C ALA A 99 -2.72 -2.35 5.28
N VAL A 100 -1.78 -1.53 5.76
CA VAL A 100 -0.33 -1.81 5.64
C VAL A 100 0.02 -3.08 6.43
N ALA A 101 -0.48 -3.21 7.65
CA ALA A 101 -0.22 -4.37 8.50
C ALA A 101 -0.78 -5.66 7.88
N ASP A 102 -1.99 -5.61 7.34
CA ASP A 102 -2.61 -6.76 6.68
C ASP A 102 -1.82 -7.20 5.44
N ALA A 103 -1.41 -6.23 4.62
CA ALA A 103 -0.59 -6.51 3.45
C ALA A 103 0.74 -7.17 3.87
N ARG A 104 1.38 -6.65 4.91
CA ARG A 104 2.64 -7.19 5.39
C ARG A 104 2.50 -8.65 5.85
N ARG A 105 1.42 -8.96 6.55
CA ARG A 105 1.14 -10.35 6.95
C ARG A 105 0.94 -11.26 5.75
N ALA A 106 0.22 -10.80 4.73
CA ALA A 106 -0.02 -11.58 3.52
C ALA A 106 1.26 -11.80 2.71
N LEU A 107 2.22 -10.87 2.81
CA LEU A 107 3.46 -10.90 2.04
C LEU A 107 4.61 -11.63 2.75
N SER A 108 4.45 -11.94 4.02
CA SER A 108 5.50 -12.63 4.80
C SER A 108 5.54 -14.15 4.55
#